data_1fb7d0f96807a4d86cee237e61bccc47
#
_entry.id   1fb7d0f96807a4d86cee237e61bccc47
#
_cell.length_a   1.000
_cell.length_b   1.000
_cell.length_c   1.000
_cell.angle_alpha   90.00
_cell.angle_beta   90.00
_cell.angle_gamma   90.00
#
_symmetry.space_group_name_H-M   'P 1'
#
loop_
_entity.id
_entity.type
_entity.pdbx_description
1 polymer ?
#
loop_
_entity_poly.entity_id
_entity_poly.type
_entity_poly.pdbx_seq_one_letter_code
_entity_poly.pdbx_strand_id
1 'polypeptide(L)'
;MSKVLNGLLLFVALGAFAESTVSQVVVNQRWPWSEKVDVDFVLSGETSDVEVTATWDAHPAPYRLGTLFAAAPGQHRLTWDPSKSPFAGQTLTGFTVAVSNASASAHNYIVVDLVNGGYEFLPDVPAGGWTAEHKSSKMVFRRIRAGTYTNGEETATFTLLGLGEASAQNYSKLWNRRTVTFTSDFYVGVFKYTEAQHECLNSGTSGNSFKPKKLSYDSLRGNLDVADWPSKGYKVGSNSIVAKLRAKAGGALLVDLCEEEQWEVAARAGTTTILPNGITTADNYDVFTNKLNEISAWYGTVGSEEAVVGLYATNNWGFYDVVGLVGEWTLDSAVKQGSASVLPRSGLGDSTDPTGADLSAYGSAYRVFRTASANWENPSLQNILPCSRQMKNHSDEYSCAPRFCIHLKPLVKEGGQP
;
A
#
# COMPACT_ATOMS: atom_id res chain seq x y z
N MET A 1 -5.04 -19.31 -69.07
CA MET A 1 -6.00 -19.45 -67.94
C MET A 1 -5.41 -18.78 -66.70
N SER A 2 -5.81 -17.52 -66.48
CA SER A 2 -5.35 -16.70 -65.37
C SER A 2 -6.14 -17.06 -64.14
N LYS A 3 -5.44 -17.46 -63.05
CA LYS A 3 -6.02 -17.60 -61.70
C LYS A 3 -5.94 -16.25 -60.98
N VAL A 4 -7.11 -15.69 -60.68
CA VAL A 4 -7.26 -14.52 -59.83
C VAL A 4 -7.15 -15.02 -58.37
N LEU A 5 -6.17 -14.51 -57.62
CA LEU A 5 -6.00 -14.74 -56.22
C LEU A 5 -6.79 -13.65 -55.46
N ASN A 6 -7.91 -14.03 -54.83
CA ASN A 6 -8.67 -13.14 -53.96
C ASN A 6 -7.86 -12.97 -52.65
N GLY A 7 -7.22 -11.81 -52.50
CA GLY A 7 -6.63 -11.40 -51.23
C GLY A 7 -7.73 -10.91 -50.28
N LEU A 8 -7.90 -11.63 -49.18
CA LEU A 8 -8.74 -11.21 -48.04
C LEU A 8 -8.01 -10.06 -47.31
N LEU A 9 -8.44 -8.82 -47.54
CA LEU A 9 -8.00 -7.69 -46.74
C LEU A 9 -8.67 -7.81 -45.34
N LEU A 10 -7.89 -8.24 -44.35
CA LEU A 10 -8.29 -8.19 -42.94
C LEU A 10 -8.15 -6.72 -42.50
N PHE A 11 -9.25 -5.96 -42.48
CA PHE A 11 -9.33 -4.68 -41.78
C PHE A 11 -9.31 -4.96 -40.29
N VAL A 12 -8.14 -4.85 -39.66
CA VAL A 12 -8.05 -4.64 -38.21
C VAL A 12 -8.52 -3.20 -37.98
N ALA A 13 -9.77 -3.04 -37.56
CA ALA A 13 -10.22 -1.78 -36.99
C ALA A 13 -9.42 -1.57 -35.70
N LEU A 14 -8.36 -0.78 -35.76
CA LEU A 14 -7.81 -0.10 -34.62
C LEU A 14 -8.91 0.81 -34.09
N GLY A 15 -9.66 0.36 -33.10
CA GLY A 15 -10.55 1.22 -32.34
C GLY A 15 -9.69 2.37 -31.81
N ALA A 16 -9.97 3.58 -32.28
CA ALA A 16 -9.45 4.77 -31.65
C ALA A 16 -10.01 4.76 -30.23
N PHE A 17 -9.16 4.49 -29.25
CA PHE A 17 -9.52 4.66 -27.84
C PHE A 17 -9.89 6.14 -27.69
N ALA A 18 -11.11 6.41 -27.24
CA ALA A 18 -11.55 7.77 -27.00
C ALA A 18 -10.72 8.31 -25.82
N GLU A 19 -9.89 9.32 -26.09
CA GLU A 19 -9.15 9.99 -25.02
C GLU A 19 -10.13 10.50 -23.98
N SER A 20 -9.77 10.37 -22.70
CA SER A 20 -10.56 10.90 -21.60
C SER A 20 -10.57 12.42 -21.70
N THR A 21 -11.73 13.05 -21.53
CA THR A 21 -11.86 14.49 -21.54
C THR A 21 -12.62 14.99 -20.31
N VAL A 22 -12.15 16.11 -19.76
CA VAL A 22 -12.82 16.82 -18.66
C VAL A 22 -13.63 17.98 -19.21
N SER A 23 -14.85 18.15 -18.74
CA SER A 23 -15.76 19.22 -19.13
C SER A 23 -16.63 19.69 -17.97
N GLN A 24 -17.38 20.77 -18.14
CA GLN A 24 -18.35 21.31 -17.19
C GLN A 24 -17.76 21.54 -15.78
N VAL A 25 -16.56 22.12 -15.72
CA VAL A 25 -15.91 22.43 -14.42
C VAL A 25 -16.67 23.57 -13.74
N VAL A 26 -17.15 23.32 -12.53
CA VAL A 26 -17.86 24.29 -11.69
C VAL A 26 -17.21 24.31 -10.31
N VAL A 27 -16.87 25.51 -9.83
CA VAL A 27 -16.23 25.71 -8.52
C VAL A 27 -17.20 26.42 -7.60
N ASN A 28 -17.48 25.83 -6.43
CA ASN A 28 -18.38 26.38 -5.44
C ASN A 28 -17.75 26.37 -4.04
N GLN A 29 -17.62 27.54 -3.43
CA GLN A 29 -17.27 27.61 -2.02
C GLN A 29 -18.52 27.48 -1.17
N ARG A 30 -18.46 26.69 -0.08
CA ARG A 30 -19.58 26.47 0.84
C ARG A 30 -19.80 27.64 1.85
N TRP A 31 -19.16 28.77 1.61
CA TRP A 31 -19.29 29.96 2.47
C TRP A 31 -20.76 30.45 2.58
N PRO A 32 -21.26 30.92 3.76
CA PRO A 32 -20.53 31.10 5.03
C PRO A 32 -20.53 29.88 5.96
N TRP A 33 -21.13 28.75 5.58
CA TRP A 33 -21.26 27.58 6.44
C TRP A 33 -19.98 26.77 6.60
N SER A 34 -19.10 26.86 5.63
CA SER A 34 -17.83 26.13 5.61
C SER A 34 -16.82 26.83 4.68
N GLU A 35 -15.53 26.68 4.98
CA GLU A 35 -14.45 27.13 4.09
C GLU A 35 -14.22 26.18 2.89
N LYS A 36 -14.85 25.01 2.88
CA LYS A 36 -14.67 23.99 1.86
C LYS A 36 -15.04 24.50 0.47
N VAL A 37 -14.26 24.07 -0.50
CA VAL A 37 -14.44 24.36 -1.94
C VAL A 37 -14.77 23.04 -2.65
N ASP A 38 -15.94 23.01 -3.30
CA ASP A 38 -16.33 21.89 -4.18
C ASP A 38 -15.94 22.23 -5.62
N VAL A 39 -15.30 21.28 -6.27
CA VAL A 39 -14.99 21.31 -7.70
C VAL A 39 -15.77 20.18 -8.36
N ASP A 40 -16.80 20.54 -9.08
CA ASP A 40 -17.64 19.62 -9.86
C ASP A 40 -17.17 19.59 -11.31
N PHE A 41 -17.17 18.42 -11.95
CA PHE A 41 -16.82 18.26 -13.35
C PHE A 41 -17.42 16.98 -13.94
N VAL A 42 -17.39 16.86 -15.27
CA VAL A 42 -17.79 15.66 -16.01
C VAL A 42 -16.55 15.08 -16.68
N LEU A 43 -16.30 13.79 -16.45
CA LEU A 43 -15.31 13.00 -17.17
C LEU A 43 -16.04 12.19 -18.25
N SER A 44 -15.53 12.22 -19.47
CA SER A 44 -16.02 11.46 -20.63
C SER A 44 -14.87 10.64 -21.23
N GLY A 45 -15.18 9.55 -21.93
CA GLY A 45 -14.18 8.66 -22.53
C GLY A 45 -13.81 7.50 -21.59
N GLU A 46 -12.54 7.27 -21.38
CA GLU A 46 -12.05 6.15 -20.55
C GLU A 46 -11.86 6.54 -19.08
N THR A 47 -11.79 5.52 -18.21
CA THR A 47 -11.37 5.67 -16.82
C THR A 47 -9.96 6.26 -16.75
N SER A 48 -9.79 7.36 -16.02
CA SER A 48 -8.49 8.02 -15.89
C SER A 48 -8.30 8.63 -14.49
N ASP A 49 -7.06 8.95 -14.15
CA ASP A 49 -6.80 9.77 -12.97
C ASP A 49 -7.10 11.23 -13.33
N VAL A 50 -7.77 11.94 -12.40
CA VAL A 50 -8.10 13.35 -12.59
C VAL A 50 -7.43 14.16 -11.51
N GLU A 51 -6.57 15.09 -11.91
CA GLU A 51 -5.88 16.01 -11.01
C GLU A 51 -6.61 17.36 -10.99
N VAL A 52 -6.86 17.87 -9.79
CA VAL A 52 -7.46 19.19 -9.58
C VAL A 52 -6.42 20.08 -8.92
N THR A 53 -6.08 21.17 -9.60
CA THR A 53 -5.12 22.18 -9.14
C THR A 53 -5.75 23.56 -9.08
N ALA A 54 -5.16 24.45 -8.30
CA ALA A 54 -5.57 25.86 -8.27
C ALA A 54 -4.35 26.77 -8.26
N THR A 55 -4.56 27.98 -8.77
CA THR A 55 -3.66 29.12 -8.68
C THR A 55 -4.40 30.31 -8.09
N TRP A 56 -3.69 31.27 -7.47
CA TRP A 56 -4.22 32.54 -7.01
C TRP A 56 -3.12 33.59 -7.02
N ASP A 57 -3.49 34.86 -6.83
CA ASP A 57 -2.56 35.99 -7.00
C ASP A 57 -1.23 35.84 -6.23
N ALA A 58 -1.31 35.41 -4.98
CA ALA A 58 -0.12 35.19 -4.13
C ALA A 58 0.60 33.86 -4.40
N HIS A 59 0.01 32.96 -5.22
CA HIS A 59 0.56 31.64 -5.54
C HIS A 59 0.28 31.27 -7.00
N PRO A 60 1.06 31.84 -7.94
CA PRO A 60 0.85 31.64 -9.37
C PRO A 60 1.24 30.23 -9.87
N ALA A 61 2.02 29.48 -9.09
CA ALA A 61 2.31 28.08 -9.37
C ALA A 61 1.12 27.20 -9.01
N PRO A 62 0.77 26.18 -9.84
CA PRO A 62 -0.33 25.27 -9.54
C PRO A 62 -0.15 24.57 -8.19
N TYR A 63 -1.13 24.72 -7.31
CA TYR A 63 -1.24 23.99 -6.06
C TYR A 63 -2.27 22.89 -6.19
N ARG A 64 -1.90 21.64 -5.85
CA ARG A 64 -2.79 20.48 -5.97
C ARG A 64 -3.85 20.52 -4.87
N LEU A 65 -5.13 20.60 -5.27
CA LEU A 65 -6.27 20.49 -4.37
C LEU A 65 -6.60 19.02 -4.05
N GLY A 66 -6.34 18.12 -5.00
CA GLY A 66 -6.53 16.68 -4.84
C GLY A 66 -6.46 15.93 -6.16
N THR A 67 -6.54 14.61 -6.08
CA THR A 67 -6.55 13.72 -7.23
C THR A 67 -7.64 12.67 -7.05
N LEU A 68 -8.46 12.46 -8.09
CA LEU A 68 -9.37 11.33 -8.19
C LEU A 68 -8.67 10.24 -8.97
N PHE A 69 -8.45 9.09 -8.35
CA PHE A 69 -7.78 7.96 -8.98
C PHE A 69 -8.81 7.05 -9.65
N ALA A 70 -8.47 6.56 -10.83
CA ALA A 70 -9.30 5.64 -11.62
C ALA A 70 -10.77 6.10 -11.71
N ALA A 71 -10.98 7.40 -11.92
CA ALA A 71 -12.32 7.95 -12.07
C ALA A 71 -12.96 7.40 -13.34
N ALA A 72 -14.14 6.79 -13.21
CA ALA A 72 -14.92 6.32 -14.34
C ALA A 72 -15.61 7.49 -15.05
N PRO A 73 -16.01 7.35 -16.32
CA PRO A 73 -16.83 8.38 -16.99
C PRO A 73 -18.10 8.70 -16.18
N GLY A 74 -18.42 10.00 -16.08
CA GLY A 74 -19.58 10.49 -15.32
C GLY A 74 -19.33 11.81 -14.62
N GLN A 75 -20.25 12.18 -13.73
CA GLN A 75 -20.14 13.37 -12.89
C GLN A 75 -19.31 13.08 -11.65
N HIS A 76 -18.41 14.00 -11.33
CA HIS A 76 -17.51 13.91 -10.19
C HIS A 76 -17.52 15.21 -9.39
N ARG A 77 -17.19 15.08 -8.10
CA ARG A 77 -16.92 16.19 -7.20
C ARG A 77 -15.65 15.90 -6.41
N LEU A 78 -14.72 16.86 -6.40
CA LEU A 78 -13.62 16.91 -5.46
C LEU A 78 -13.92 18.03 -4.46
N THR A 79 -13.85 17.73 -3.16
CA THR A 79 -13.99 18.73 -2.10
C THR A 79 -12.63 19.00 -1.47
N TRP A 80 -12.15 20.22 -1.59
CA TRP A 80 -10.94 20.70 -0.92
C TRP A 80 -11.30 21.43 0.38
N ASP A 81 -10.54 21.17 1.44
CA ASP A 81 -10.69 21.79 2.75
C ASP A 81 -9.48 22.71 3.04
N PRO A 82 -9.59 24.02 2.82
CA PRO A 82 -8.49 24.96 3.06
C PRO A 82 -7.98 24.93 4.51
N SER A 83 -8.84 24.64 5.48
CA SER A 83 -8.46 24.59 6.90
C SER A 83 -7.42 23.53 7.22
N LYS A 84 -7.25 22.54 6.32
CA LYS A 84 -6.26 21.46 6.42
C LYS A 84 -5.03 21.68 5.54
N SER A 85 -4.92 22.86 4.93
CA SER A 85 -3.82 23.23 4.05
C SER A 85 -2.92 24.27 4.73
N PRO A 86 -1.72 24.56 4.17
CA PRO A 86 -0.87 25.66 4.64
C PRO A 86 -1.51 27.05 4.52
N PHE A 87 -2.65 27.16 3.86
CA PHE A 87 -3.38 28.41 3.58
C PHE A 87 -4.60 28.62 4.49
N ALA A 88 -4.71 27.85 5.57
CA ALA A 88 -5.80 27.97 6.53
C ALA A 88 -5.97 29.42 7.03
N GLY A 89 -7.21 29.95 7.00
CA GLY A 89 -7.53 31.30 7.43
C GLY A 89 -7.07 32.42 6.49
N GLN A 90 -6.53 32.11 5.32
CA GLN A 90 -6.11 33.11 4.32
C GLN A 90 -7.24 33.39 3.32
N THR A 91 -7.31 34.64 2.85
CA THR A 91 -8.15 35.01 1.70
C THR A 91 -7.35 34.82 0.42
N LEU A 92 -7.84 33.93 -0.46
CA LEU A 92 -7.17 33.60 -1.72
C LEU A 92 -7.82 34.40 -2.88
N THR A 93 -7.24 35.55 -3.22
CA THR A 93 -7.73 36.40 -4.31
C THR A 93 -7.26 35.87 -5.66
N GLY A 94 -8.11 36.01 -6.70
CA GLY A 94 -7.79 35.51 -8.05
C GLY A 94 -7.80 33.97 -8.14
N PHE A 95 -8.49 33.27 -7.23
CA PHE A 95 -8.50 31.82 -7.16
C PHE A 95 -9.08 31.20 -8.44
N THR A 96 -8.26 30.44 -9.16
CA THR A 96 -8.63 29.77 -10.41
C THR A 96 -8.32 28.29 -10.32
N VAL A 97 -9.26 27.44 -10.73
CA VAL A 97 -9.13 25.99 -10.69
C VAL A 97 -8.89 25.44 -12.09
N ALA A 98 -7.98 24.51 -12.22
CA ALA A 98 -7.77 23.69 -13.39
C ALA A 98 -8.04 22.22 -13.03
N VAL A 99 -8.77 21.52 -13.92
CA VAL A 99 -9.04 20.09 -13.82
C VAL A 99 -8.46 19.43 -15.05
N SER A 100 -7.56 18.49 -14.85
CA SER A 100 -6.88 17.76 -15.94
C SER A 100 -6.94 16.27 -15.72
N ASN A 101 -7.10 15.50 -16.80
CA ASN A 101 -6.94 14.05 -16.75
C ASN A 101 -5.48 13.68 -17.04
N ALA A 102 -5.02 12.61 -16.40
CA ALA A 102 -3.71 12.03 -16.63
C ALA A 102 -3.83 10.54 -16.91
N SER A 103 -2.93 10.03 -17.74
CA SER A 103 -2.79 8.58 -17.88
C SER A 103 -2.47 7.97 -16.51
N ALA A 104 -3.17 6.89 -16.14
CA ALA A 104 -2.89 6.18 -14.90
C ALA A 104 -1.42 5.70 -14.81
N SER A 105 -0.72 5.55 -15.95
CA SER A 105 0.72 5.26 -15.98
C SER A 105 1.60 6.43 -15.54
N ALA A 106 1.13 7.67 -15.61
CA ALA A 106 1.86 8.84 -15.09
C ALA A 106 1.97 8.84 -13.57
N HIS A 107 1.12 8.08 -12.88
CA HIS A 107 1.02 8.00 -11.42
C HIS A 107 1.40 6.61 -10.89
N ASN A 108 2.40 5.96 -11.46
CA ASN A 108 2.86 4.65 -10.99
C ASN A 108 3.49 4.71 -9.60
N TYR A 109 4.03 5.88 -9.23
CA TYR A 109 4.61 6.10 -7.90
C TYR A 109 4.09 7.41 -7.30
N ILE A 110 4.00 7.43 -5.96
CA ILE A 110 3.82 8.62 -5.13
C ILE A 110 5.07 8.76 -4.28
N VAL A 111 5.64 9.97 -4.25
CA VAL A 111 6.75 10.33 -3.37
C VAL A 111 6.27 11.42 -2.41
N VAL A 112 6.22 11.11 -1.13
CA VAL A 112 5.82 12.05 -0.05
C VAL A 112 7.08 12.70 0.51
N ASP A 113 7.11 14.04 0.57
CA ASP A 113 8.18 14.81 1.21
C ASP A 113 7.91 14.97 2.71
N LEU A 114 8.79 14.38 3.53
CA LEU A 114 8.65 14.42 5.00
C LEU A 114 9.19 15.72 5.63
N VAL A 115 10.03 16.47 4.91
CA VAL A 115 10.58 17.77 5.38
C VAL A 115 9.57 18.87 5.11
N ASN A 116 9.29 19.11 3.82
CA ASN A 116 8.48 20.25 3.38
C ASN A 116 6.97 19.93 3.36
N GLY A 117 6.61 18.66 3.37
CA GLY A 117 5.24 18.21 3.15
C GLY A 117 4.86 18.20 1.66
N GLY A 118 3.68 17.68 1.37
CA GLY A 118 3.23 17.46 0.01
C GLY A 118 3.70 16.14 -0.58
N TYR A 119 3.34 15.91 -1.84
CA TYR A 119 3.72 14.71 -2.59
C TYR A 119 3.79 15.00 -4.08
N GLU A 120 4.54 14.19 -4.79
CA GLU A 120 4.63 14.20 -6.25
C GLU A 120 4.33 12.83 -6.85
N PHE A 121 3.93 12.81 -8.11
CA PHE A 121 3.76 11.58 -8.87
C PHE A 121 4.96 11.37 -9.78
N LEU A 122 5.35 10.09 -9.94
CA LEU A 122 6.35 9.69 -10.91
C LEU A 122 5.78 8.55 -11.79
N PRO A 123 6.03 8.59 -13.11
CA PRO A 123 5.63 7.51 -14.00
C PRO A 123 6.51 6.27 -13.84
N ASP A 124 7.77 6.45 -13.45
CA ASP A 124 8.77 5.39 -13.37
C ASP A 124 9.79 5.64 -12.27
N VAL A 125 10.62 4.64 -12.01
CA VAL A 125 11.80 4.78 -11.14
C VAL A 125 12.74 5.81 -11.79
N PRO A 126 13.27 6.77 -11.02
CA PRO A 126 14.26 7.73 -11.55
C PRO A 126 15.45 7.03 -12.20
N ALA A 127 16.05 7.64 -13.20
CA ALA A 127 17.15 7.06 -13.98
C ALA A 127 18.35 6.60 -13.11
N GLY A 128 18.55 7.20 -11.94
CA GLY A 128 19.58 6.79 -10.95
C GLY A 128 19.09 5.79 -9.90
N GLY A 129 17.86 5.29 -10.01
CA GLY A 129 17.21 4.47 -8.97
C GLY A 129 16.77 5.29 -7.75
N TRP A 130 16.36 4.60 -6.71
CA TRP A 130 15.99 5.22 -5.44
C TRP A 130 17.25 5.59 -4.64
N THR A 131 17.40 6.86 -4.33
CA THR A 131 18.54 7.42 -3.58
C THR A 131 18.34 7.31 -2.06
N ALA A 132 19.33 7.76 -1.29
CA ALA A 132 19.25 7.84 0.17
C ALA A 132 18.08 8.70 0.65
N GLU A 133 17.71 9.77 -0.08
CA GLU A 133 16.57 10.62 0.26
C GLU A 133 15.26 9.84 0.35
N HIS A 134 15.05 8.84 -0.53
CA HIS A 134 13.85 8.01 -0.56
C HIS A 134 13.75 7.03 0.63
N LYS A 135 14.81 6.97 1.44
CA LYS A 135 14.90 6.19 2.68
C LYS A 135 15.10 7.05 3.92
N SER A 136 15.05 8.39 3.78
CA SER A 136 15.28 9.33 4.88
C SER A 136 14.29 10.51 4.93
N SER A 137 14.37 11.44 3.98
CA SER A 137 13.53 12.65 3.93
C SER A 137 12.27 12.49 3.07
N LYS A 138 12.19 11.40 2.32
CA LYS A 138 11.05 11.08 1.45
C LYS A 138 10.54 9.68 1.70
N MET A 139 9.30 9.41 1.32
CA MET A 139 8.71 8.07 1.29
C MET A 139 8.17 7.78 -0.10
N VAL A 140 8.48 6.59 -0.62
CA VAL A 140 8.07 6.17 -1.96
C VAL A 140 7.01 5.08 -1.85
N PHE A 141 5.95 5.24 -2.61
CA PHE A 141 4.85 4.28 -2.72
C PHE A 141 4.66 3.89 -4.18
N ARG A 142 4.50 2.59 -4.46
CA ARG A 142 4.21 2.07 -5.79
C ARG A 142 2.75 1.69 -5.92
N ARG A 143 2.13 2.06 -7.04
CA ARG A 143 0.74 1.71 -7.38
C ARG A 143 0.61 0.22 -7.71
N ILE A 144 -0.39 -0.40 -7.10
CA ILE A 144 -0.89 -1.72 -7.46
C ILE A 144 -2.29 -1.51 -8.04
N ARG A 145 -2.52 -2.07 -9.22
CA ARG A 145 -3.78 -1.91 -9.93
C ARG A 145 -4.90 -2.71 -9.29
N ALA A 146 -6.12 -2.25 -9.44
CA ALA A 146 -7.31 -3.07 -9.24
C ALA A 146 -7.21 -4.33 -10.11
N GLY A 147 -7.67 -5.45 -9.60
CA GLY A 147 -7.56 -6.72 -10.31
C GLY A 147 -7.64 -7.91 -9.39
N THR A 148 -7.46 -9.08 -9.97
CA THR A 148 -7.54 -10.36 -9.28
C THR A 148 -6.15 -10.97 -9.16
N TYR A 149 -5.79 -11.39 -7.95
CA TYR A 149 -4.48 -11.89 -7.56
C TYR A 149 -4.58 -13.23 -6.84
N THR A 150 -3.49 -13.97 -6.81
CA THR A 150 -3.39 -15.23 -6.07
C THR A 150 -2.52 -15.03 -4.83
N ASN A 151 -3.08 -15.29 -3.66
CA ASN A 151 -2.40 -15.28 -2.37
C ASN A 151 -2.38 -16.71 -1.76
N GLY A 152 -1.62 -16.92 -0.70
CA GLY A 152 -1.51 -18.20 0.00
C GLY A 152 -0.56 -19.19 -0.65
N GLU A 153 -0.46 -20.39 -0.05
CA GLU A 153 0.42 -21.46 -0.48
C GLU A 153 -0.27 -22.81 -0.47
N GLU A 154 0.35 -23.79 -1.14
CA GLU A 154 -0.06 -25.18 -1.14
C GLU A 154 0.64 -25.97 -0.02
N THR A 155 0.04 -27.09 0.39
CA THR A 155 0.62 -27.98 1.42
C THR A 155 2.02 -28.44 1.07
N ALA A 156 2.29 -28.70 -0.22
CA ALA A 156 3.59 -29.15 -0.71
C ALA A 156 4.73 -28.17 -0.40
N THR A 157 4.45 -26.85 -0.34
CA THR A 157 5.41 -25.83 0.07
C THR A 157 5.98 -26.08 1.46
N PHE A 158 5.13 -26.46 2.40
CA PHE A 158 5.54 -26.67 3.79
C PHE A 158 6.29 -27.99 3.97
N THR A 159 6.02 -28.97 3.13
CA THR A 159 6.79 -30.22 3.05
C THR A 159 8.21 -29.97 2.53
N LEU A 160 8.39 -29.11 1.52
CA LEU A 160 9.70 -28.70 1.02
C LEU A 160 10.56 -28.06 2.13
N LEU A 161 9.93 -27.32 3.04
CA LEU A 161 10.61 -26.66 4.17
C LEU A 161 10.92 -27.63 5.32
N GLY A 162 10.74 -28.92 5.14
CA GLY A 162 11.05 -29.95 6.13
C GLY A 162 10.01 -30.10 7.24
N LEU A 163 8.80 -29.56 7.06
CA LEU A 163 7.71 -29.75 8.03
C LEU A 163 7.10 -31.15 7.86
N GLY A 164 6.87 -31.83 8.97
CA GLY A 164 6.10 -33.07 8.97
C GLY A 164 4.67 -32.85 8.48
N GLU A 165 4.05 -33.89 7.89
CA GLU A 165 2.75 -33.83 7.23
C GLU A 165 1.64 -33.14 8.06
N ALA A 166 1.52 -33.46 9.35
CA ALA A 166 0.53 -32.85 10.23
C ALA A 166 0.73 -31.34 10.41
N SER A 167 1.98 -30.89 10.50
CA SER A 167 2.31 -29.46 10.58
C SER A 167 2.08 -28.77 9.25
N ALA A 168 2.48 -29.37 8.13
CA ALA A 168 2.24 -28.85 6.80
C ALA A 168 0.75 -28.67 6.51
N GLN A 169 -0.09 -29.65 6.89
CA GLN A 169 -1.54 -29.54 6.77
C GLN A 169 -2.14 -28.41 7.64
N ASN A 170 -1.61 -28.21 8.84
CA ASN A 170 -2.07 -27.11 9.70
C ASN A 170 -1.73 -25.74 9.12
N TYR A 171 -0.50 -25.56 8.63
CA TYR A 171 -0.12 -24.29 7.97
C TYR A 171 -0.90 -24.07 6.68
N SER A 172 -1.16 -25.10 5.87
CA SER A 172 -1.94 -24.94 4.65
C SER A 172 -3.39 -24.53 4.92
N LYS A 173 -3.99 -24.92 6.05
CA LYS A 173 -5.32 -24.43 6.47
C LYS A 173 -5.30 -22.94 6.84
N LEU A 174 -4.21 -22.45 7.39
CA LEU A 174 -4.06 -21.07 7.80
C LEU A 174 -3.68 -20.16 6.63
N TRP A 175 -2.92 -20.68 5.67
CA TRP A 175 -2.26 -19.93 4.60
C TRP A 175 -2.57 -20.46 3.21
N ASN A 176 -3.74 -21.10 3.07
CA ASN A 176 -4.17 -21.75 1.84
C ASN A 176 -4.19 -20.80 0.63
N ARG A 177 -3.92 -21.37 -0.53
CA ARG A 177 -4.02 -20.68 -1.80
C ARG A 177 -5.45 -20.22 -2.06
N ARG A 178 -5.61 -18.96 -2.47
CA ARG A 178 -6.90 -18.32 -2.70
C ARG A 178 -6.79 -17.18 -3.69
N THR A 179 -7.90 -16.79 -4.26
CA THR A 179 -8.04 -15.64 -5.15
C THR A 179 -8.50 -14.42 -4.35
N VAL A 180 -7.82 -13.30 -4.55
CA VAL A 180 -8.18 -12.02 -3.93
C VAL A 180 -8.39 -10.98 -5.03
N THR A 181 -9.55 -10.34 -5.03
CA THR A 181 -9.90 -9.29 -5.98
C THR A 181 -9.95 -7.93 -5.29
N PHE A 182 -9.24 -6.94 -5.81
CA PHE A 182 -9.36 -5.55 -5.41
C PHE A 182 -10.10 -4.76 -6.48
N THR A 183 -11.14 -4.04 -6.09
CA THR A 183 -11.95 -3.21 -7.01
C THR A 183 -11.38 -1.81 -7.21
N SER A 184 -10.43 -1.42 -6.37
CA SER A 184 -9.73 -0.13 -6.46
C SER A 184 -8.22 -0.34 -6.43
N ASP A 185 -7.50 0.55 -7.11
CA ASP A 185 -6.05 0.64 -7.01
C ASP A 185 -5.65 1.04 -5.58
N PHE A 186 -4.44 0.70 -5.19
CA PHE A 186 -3.82 1.13 -3.93
C PHE A 186 -2.32 1.30 -4.12
N TYR A 187 -1.66 1.96 -3.19
CA TYR A 187 -0.21 2.11 -3.22
C TYR A 187 0.43 1.45 -2.00
N VAL A 188 1.59 0.85 -2.20
CA VAL A 188 2.36 0.20 -1.13
C VAL A 188 3.75 0.81 -1.08
N GLY A 189 4.29 1.01 0.12
CA GLY A 189 5.64 1.53 0.35
C GLY A 189 6.70 0.64 -0.30
N VAL A 190 7.56 1.23 -1.10
CA VAL A 190 8.67 0.51 -1.78
C VAL A 190 9.64 -0.06 -0.76
N PHE A 191 9.88 0.65 0.33
CA PHE A 191 10.72 0.26 1.46
C PHE A 191 9.89 0.10 2.74
N LYS A 192 10.41 -0.68 3.71
CA LYS A 192 9.95 -0.58 5.09
C LYS A 192 10.29 0.81 5.64
N TYR A 193 9.49 1.31 6.57
CA TYR A 193 9.73 2.58 7.24
C TYR A 193 11.02 2.56 8.04
N THR A 194 11.86 3.58 7.86
CA THR A 194 13.20 3.64 8.43
C THR A 194 13.29 4.51 9.68
N GLU A 195 14.36 4.34 10.45
CA GLU A 195 14.69 5.23 11.58
C GLU A 195 14.93 6.67 11.09
N ALA A 196 15.60 6.86 9.95
CA ALA A 196 15.83 8.18 9.36
C ALA A 196 14.53 8.89 8.96
N GLN A 197 13.56 8.16 8.37
CA GLN A 197 12.23 8.70 8.07
C GLN A 197 11.45 9.03 9.34
N HIS A 198 11.58 8.21 10.38
CA HIS A 198 10.94 8.45 11.68
C HIS A 198 11.47 9.72 12.34
N GLU A 199 12.78 9.90 12.32
CA GLU A 199 13.43 11.12 12.83
C GLU A 199 12.96 12.34 12.03
N CYS A 200 13.00 12.26 10.70
CA CYS A 200 12.54 13.32 9.82
C CYS A 200 11.08 13.73 10.09
N LEU A 201 10.18 12.76 10.24
CA LEU A 201 8.77 13.00 10.49
C LEU A 201 8.51 13.70 11.83
N ASN A 202 9.34 13.44 12.85
CA ASN A 202 9.16 13.97 14.20
C ASN A 202 9.93 15.26 14.47
N SER A 203 11.11 15.45 13.89
CA SER A 203 11.99 16.60 14.12
C SER A 203 12.09 17.57 12.94
N GLY A 204 11.65 17.16 11.75
CA GLY A 204 11.85 17.89 10.49
C GLY A 204 13.27 17.77 9.92
N THR A 205 14.16 17.04 10.61
CA THR A 205 15.55 16.82 10.17
C THR A 205 15.76 15.34 9.83
N SER A 206 16.33 15.09 8.66
CA SER A 206 16.58 13.72 8.22
C SER A 206 17.73 13.08 9.00
N GLY A 207 17.47 11.87 9.53
CA GLY A 207 18.51 11.01 10.09
C GLY A 207 19.32 10.28 9.03
N ASN A 208 20.31 9.51 9.47
CA ASN A 208 21.20 8.73 8.59
C ASN A 208 21.03 7.21 8.74
N SER A 209 20.16 6.73 9.63
CA SER A 209 19.94 5.31 9.84
C SER A 209 18.85 4.77 8.92
N PHE A 210 19.23 3.91 7.99
CA PHE A 210 18.31 3.22 7.10
C PHE A 210 17.83 1.87 7.66
N LYS A 211 18.03 1.61 8.95
CA LYS A 211 17.45 0.45 9.63
C LYS A 211 15.92 0.57 9.68
N PRO A 212 15.19 -0.56 9.63
CA PRO A 212 13.74 -0.54 9.80
C PRO A 212 13.37 -0.01 11.19
N LYS A 213 12.47 0.96 11.26
CA LYS A 213 11.98 1.49 12.54
C LYS A 213 10.95 0.55 13.15
N LYS A 214 11.32 -0.15 14.20
CA LYS A 214 10.39 -0.98 14.99
C LYS A 214 9.50 -0.08 15.84
N LEU A 215 8.19 -0.33 15.81
CA LEU A 215 7.17 0.44 16.53
C LEU A 215 6.01 -0.49 16.92
N SER A 216 5.32 -0.16 18.01
CA SER A 216 4.04 -0.80 18.32
C SER A 216 2.94 -0.37 17.36
N TYR A 217 1.91 -1.21 17.21
CA TYR A 217 0.72 -0.85 16.45
C TYR A 217 0.05 0.41 17.03
N ASP A 218 0.07 0.57 18.37
CA ASP A 218 -0.46 1.75 19.05
C ASP A 218 0.30 3.03 18.69
N SER A 219 1.63 2.97 18.62
CA SER A 219 2.44 4.10 18.17
C SER A 219 2.15 4.47 16.71
N LEU A 220 1.82 3.47 15.89
CA LEU A 220 1.51 3.67 14.48
C LEU A 220 0.13 4.28 14.26
N ARG A 221 -0.93 3.78 14.94
CA ARG A 221 -2.31 4.17 14.68
C ARG A 221 -3.03 4.84 15.86
N GLY A 222 -2.55 4.68 17.07
CA GLY A 222 -3.23 5.01 18.32
C GLY A 222 -3.78 3.76 19.01
N ASN A 223 -4.22 3.90 20.27
CA ASN A 223 -4.78 2.78 21.03
C ASN A 223 -6.07 2.23 20.39
N LEU A 224 -6.46 1.02 20.76
CA LEU A 224 -7.59 0.32 20.15
C LEU A 224 -8.95 1.00 20.39
N ASP A 225 -9.10 1.80 21.45
CA ASP A 225 -10.34 2.54 21.71
C ASP A 225 -10.64 3.57 20.59
N VAL A 226 -9.59 4.08 19.97
CA VAL A 226 -9.65 5.10 18.90
C VAL A 226 -9.50 4.50 17.51
N ALA A 227 -8.60 3.53 17.36
CA ALA A 227 -8.03 3.12 16.08
C ALA A 227 -8.20 1.62 15.78
N ASP A 228 -9.14 0.93 16.43
CA ASP A 228 -9.36 -0.49 16.19
C ASP A 228 -9.85 -0.76 14.75
N TRP A 229 -9.29 -1.77 14.14
CA TRP A 229 -9.63 -2.19 12.77
C TRP A 229 -10.36 -3.55 12.77
N PRO A 230 -11.38 -3.75 11.95
CA PRO A 230 -12.01 -2.80 11.02
C PRO A 230 -13.11 -1.93 11.64
N SER A 231 -13.46 -2.15 12.92
CA SER A 231 -14.62 -1.53 13.60
C SER A 231 -14.60 0.01 13.62
N LYS A 232 -13.41 0.61 13.69
CA LYS A 232 -13.19 2.07 13.63
C LYS A 232 -12.77 2.56 12.24
N GLY A 233 -12.67 1.66 11.26
CA GLY A 233 -12.18 1.96 9.92
C GLY A 233 -10.80 2.61 9.95
N TYR A 234 -10.59 3.62 9.12
CA TYR A 234 -9.32 4.34 9.03
C TYR A 234 -9.14 5.46 10.06
N LYS A 235 -9.91 5.46 11.17
CA LYS A 235 -9.65 6.38 12.29
C LYS A 235 -8.31 6.06 12.93
N VAL A 236 -7.57 7.11 13.31
CA VAL A 236 -6.27 7.01 13.98
C VAL A 236 -6.16 8.08 15.06
N GLY A 237 -5.34 7.81 16.06
CA GLY A 237 -5.05 8.80 17.10
C GLY A 237 -4.33 10.02 16.53
N SER A 238 -4.65 11.21 16.99
CA SER A 238 -4.12 12.48 16.46
C SER A 238 -2.59 12.62 16.52
N ASN A 239 -1.95 11.96 17.48
CA ASN A 239 -0.49 11.98 17.67
C ASN A 239 0.22 10.76 17.03
N SER A 240 -0.51 9.87 16.37
CA SER A 240 0.04 8.66 15.78
C SER A 240 0.94 8.97 14.57
N ILE A 241 1.81 8.03 14.22
CA ILE A 241 2.68 8.15 13.05
C ILE A 241 1.85 8.28 11.76
N VAL A 242 0.78 7.51 11.64
CA VAL A 242 -0.14 7.59 10.48
C VAL A 242 -0.81 8.96 10.38
N ALA A 243 -1.24 9.56 11.51
CA ALA A 243 -1.81 10.91 11.49
C ALA A 243 -0.80 11.96 11.01
N LYS A 244 0.45 11.87 11.49
CA LYS A 244 1.54 12.74 11.06
C LYS A 244 1.86 12.59 9.57
N LEU A 245 1.91 11.35 9.04
CA LEU A 245 2.12 11.09 7.61
C LEU A 245 0.98 11.65 6.75
N ARG A 246 -0.28 11.49 7.19
CA ARG A 246 -1.43 12.09 6.50
C ARG A 246 -1.33 13.62 6.47
N ALA A 247 -0.91 14.23 7.57
CA ALA A 247 -0.69 15.68 7.63
C ALA A 247 0.43 16.14 6.69
N LYS A 248 1.55 15.39 6.64
CA LYS A 248 2.65 15.66 5.67
C LYS A 248 2.19 15.54 4.22
N ALA A 249 1.29 14.62 3.90
CA ALA A 249 0.66 14.52 2.58
C ALA A 249 -0.48 15.55 2.35
N GLY A 250 -0.58 16.60 3.17
CA GLY A 250 -1.61 17.63 3.05
C GLY A 250 -3.04 17.14 3.32
N GLY A 251 -3.23 16.00 3.97
CA GLY A 251 -4.53 15.37 4.22
C GLY A 251 -5.20 14.76 2.97
N ALA A 252 -4.53 14.82 1.81
CA ALA A 252 -5.08 14.36 0.54
C ALA A 252 -4.93 12.84 0.33
N LEU A 253 -3.97 12.21 1.00
CA LEU A 253 -3.69 10.79 0.88
C LEU A 253 -4.13 10.04 2.13
N LEU A 254 -4.90 8.96 1.94
CA LEU A 254 -5.30 8.07 3.03
C LEU A 254 -4.17 7.07 3.33
N VAL A 255 -3.09 7.55 3.94
CA VAL A 255 -1.97 6.70 4.39
C VAL A 255 -2.41 5.88 5.59
N ASP A 256 -2.12 4.58 5.61
CA ASP A 256 -2.28 3.69 6.76
C ASP A 256 -1.34 2.47 6.61
N LEU A 257 -1.47 1.47 7.47
CA LEU A 257 -0.88 0.15 7.24
C LEU A 257 -1.59 -0.54 6.07
N CYS A 258 -0.92 -1.49 5.44
CA CYS A 258 -1.59 -2.35 4.46
C CYS A 258 -2.61 -3.26 5.15
N GLU A 259 -3.71 -3.56 4.49
CA GLU A 259 -4.48 -4.74 4.79
C GLU A 259 -3.64 -5.99 4.49
N GLU A 260 -3.88 -7.06 5.19
CA GLU A 260 -3.07 -8.27 5.10
C GLU A 260 -2.96 -8.81 3.67
N GLU A 261 -4.06 -8.80 2.94
CA GLU A 261 -4.09 -9.29 1.56
C GLU A 261 -3.40 -8.34 0.58
N GLN A 262 -3.49 -7.02 0.78
CA GLN A 262 -2.75 -6.03 0.00
C GLN A 262 -1.24 -6.22 0.15
N TRP A 263 -0.81 -6.48 1.40
CA TRP A 263 0.59 -6.73 1.69
C TRP A 263 1.11 -7.97 0.94
N GLU A 264 0.35 -9.09 0.95
CA GLU A 264 0.78 -10.32 0.29
C GLU A 264 0.81 -10.18 -1.24
N VAL A 265 -0.15 -9.48 -1.84
CA VAL A 265 -0.14 -9.16 -3.28
C VAL A 265 1.11 -8.36 -3.66
N ALA A 266 1.47 -7.34 -2.86
CA ALA A 266 2.72 -6.58 -3.08
C ALA A 266 3.96 -7.47 -2.94
N ALA A 267 4.00 -8.34 -1.92
CA ALA A 267 5.12 -9.23 -1.68
C ALA A 267 5.30 -10.26 -2.80
N ARG A 268 4.21 -10.82 -3.33
CA ARG A 268 4.24 -11.80 -4.43
C ARG A 268 4.56 -11.18 -5.77
N ALA A 269 4.22 -9.92 -6.00
CA ALA A 269 4.48 -9.20 -7.24
C ALA A 269 3.99 -9.96 -8.50
N GLY A 270 2.79 -10.53 -8.44
CA GLY A 270 2.18 -11.29 -9.53
C GLY A 270 2.66 -12.73 -9.68
N THR A 271 3.58 -13.22 -8.83
CA THR A 271 4.03 -14.61 -8.86
C THR A 271 3.13 -15.52 -8.02
N THR A 272 3.08 -16.80 -8.38
CA THR A 272 2.47 -17.87 -7.59
C THR A 272 3.50 -18.80 -6.96
N THR A 273 4.77 -18.46 -7.08
CA THR A 273 5.91 -19.22 -6.56
C THR A 273 6.08 -19.01 -5.06
N ILE A 274 6.78 -19.89 -4.38
CA ILE A 274 7.01 -19.87 -2.92
C ILE A 274 7.72 -18.58 -2.48
N LEU A 275 8.77 -18.20 -3.22
CA LEU A 275 9.44 -16.91 -3.08
C LEU A 275 9.21 -16.06 -4.34
N PRO A 276 9.15 -14.74 -4.24
CA PRO A 276 8.86 -13.86 -5.38
C PRO A 276 9.92 -13.88 -6.48
N ASN A 277 11.07 -14.51 -6.27
CA ASN A 277 12.13 -14.71 -7.24
C ASN A 277 12.20 -16.12 -7.86
N GLY A 278 11.11 -16.89 -7.78
CA GLY A 278 10.88 -18.02 -8.68
C GLY A 278 11.08 -19.42 -8.11
N ILE A 279 10.99 -19.62 -6.79
CA ILE A 279 11.05 -20.96 -6.17
C ILE A 279 9.70 -21.68 -6.26
N THR A 280 9.74 -22.97 -6.59
CA THR A 280 8.59 -23.89 -6.69
C THR A 280 8.76 -25.10 -5.76
N THR A 281 7.71 -25.92 -5.63
CA THR A 281 7.76 -27.19 -4.89
C THR A 281 8.60 -28.27 -5.56
N ALA A 282 9.04 -28.07 -6.79
CA ALA A 282 9.94 -28.96 -7.52
C ALA A 282 11.43 -28.71 -7.16
N ASP A 283 11.74 -27.60 -6.52
CA ASP A 283 13.09 -27.26 -6.09
C ASP A 283 13.44 -27.99 -4.78
N ASN A 284 14.72 -27.98 -4.41
CA ASN A 284 15.17 -28.53 -3.15
C ASN A 284 15.51 -27.43 -2.14
N TYR A 285 15.81 -27.82 -0.90
CA TYR A 285 16.10 -26.90 0.21
C TYR A 285 17.31 -25.98 -0.07
N ASP A 286 18.36 -26.49 -0.72
CA ASP A 286 19.56 -25.70 -1.03
C ASP A 286 19.25 -24.63 -2.07
N VAL A 287 18.45 -24.95 -3.08
CA VAL A 287 17.97 -23.98 -4.07
C VAL A 287 17.10 -22.91 -3.40
N PHE A 288 16.21 -23.34 -2.49
CA PHE A 288 15.37 -22.41 -1.73
C PHE A 288 16.23 -21.41 -0.92
N THR A 289 17.21 -21.89 -0.15
CA THR A 289 18.05 -21.02 0.68
C THR A 289 18.93 -20.10 -0.15
N ASN A 290 19.47 -20.56 -1.27
CA ASN A 290 20.23 -19.72 -2.21
C ASN A 290 19.35 -18.59 -2.77
N LYS A 291 18.12 -18.90 -3.17
CA LYS A 291 17.18 -17.89 -3.67
C LYS A 291 16.72 -16.92 -2.57
N LEU A 292 16.55 -17.41 -1.35
CA LEU A 292 16.26 -16.55 -0.20
C LEU A 292 17.41 -15.56 0.06
N ASN A 293 18.65 -15.99 -0.07
CA ASN A 293 19.85 -15.14 0.10
C ASN A 293 19.92 -13.99 -0.94
N GLU A 294 19.31 -14.14 -2.12
CA GLU A 294 19.29 -13.09 -3.14
C GLU A 294 18.41 -11.91 -2.74
N ILE A 295 17.31 -12.15 -1.99
CA ILE A 295 16.23 -11.18 -1.77
C ILE A 295 15.99 -10.80 -0.31
N SER A 296 16.73 -11.38 0.63
CA SER A 296 16.40 -11.27 2.05
C SER A 296 17.61 -11.13 2.95
N ALA A 297 17.48 -10.21 3.91
CA ALA A 297 18.24 -10.25 5.16
C ALA A 297 17.55 -11.20 6.14
N TRP A 298 18.15 -12.34 6.38
CA TRP A 298 17.69 -13.34 7.33
C TRP A 298 18.89 -13.92 8.09
N TYR A 299 18.63 -14.78 9.09
CA TYR A 299 19.68 -15.37 9.94
C TYR A 299 20.89 -15.94 9.17
N GLY A 300 20.66 -16.48 7.96
CA GLY A 300 21.73 -17.07 7.11
C GLY A 300 22.58 -16.05 6.34
N THR A 301 22.21 -14.77 6.28
CA THR A 301 22.91 -13.76 5.45
C THR A 301 23.61 -12.66 6.25
N VAL A 302 22.97 -12.10 7.26
CA VAL A 302 23.53 -11.02 8.10
C VAL A 302 23.02 -11.11 9.52
N GLY A 303 23.84 -10.69 10.48
CA GLY A 303 23.38 -10.34 11.82
C GLY A 303 22.34 -9.22 11.71
N SER A 304 21.22 -9.41 12.39
CA SER A 304 20.01 -8.57 12.27
C SER A 304 20.22 -7.10 12.64
N GLU A 305 21.24 -6.78 13.39
CA GLU A 305 21.49 -5.42 13.87
C GLU A 305 22.11 -4.50 12.81
N GLU A 306 22.65 -5.06 11.72
CA GLU A 306 23.33 -4.31 10.67
C GLU A 306 22.51 -4.18 9.37
N ALA A 307 21.41 -4.90 9.25
CA ALA A 307 20.63 -4.92 8.04
C ALA A 307 19.84 -3.62 7.84
N VAL A 308 20.09 -2.97 6.72
CA VAL A 308 19.39 -1.74 6.28
C VAL A 308 18.41 -2.06 5.16
N VAL A 309 17.41 -1.21 4.96
CA VAL A 309 16.43 -1.39 3.89
C VAL A 309 17.06 -1.20 2.51
N GLY A 310 16.61 -2.02 1.54
CA GLY A 310 17.05 -1.91 0.15
C GLY A 310 18.46 -2.39 -0.10
N LEU A 311 18.94 -3.35 0.69
CA LEU A 311 20.26 -3.97 0.51
C LEU A 311 20.22 -5.12 -0.51
N TYR A 312 19.12 -5.84 -0.58
CA TYR A 312 18.94 -7.02 -1.43
C TYR A 312 18.13 -6.71 -2.68
N ALA A 313 18.04 -7.67 -3.59
CA ALA A 313 17.25 -7.52 -4.80
C ALA A 313 15.74 -7.32 -4.50
N THR A 314 15.07 -6.60 -5.38
CA THR A 314 13.62 -6.41 -5.31
C THR A 314 12.87 -7.63 -5.84
N ASN A 315 11.58 -7.71 -5.52
CA ASN A 315 10.69 -8.56 -6.29
C ASN A 315 10.39 -7.96 -7.69
N ASN A 316 9.60 -8.65 -8.50
CA ASN A 316 9.28 -8.25 -9.90
C ASN A 316 8.59 -6.88 -10.00
N TRP A 317 8.01 -6.38 -8.91
CA TRP A 317 7.39 -5.06 -8.88
C TRP A 317 8.24 -3.99 -8.20
N GLY A 318 9.50 -4.28 -7.89
CA GLY A 318 10.43 -3.31 -7.32
C GLY A 318 10.23 -3.03 -5.83
N PHE A 319 9.56 -3.90 -5.08
CA PHE A 319 9.49 -3.83 -3.62
C PHE A 319 10.71 -4.48 -3.00
N TYR A 320 11.36 -3.76 -2.09
CA TYR A 320 12.50 -4.26 -1.32
C TYR A 320 12.05 -4.94 -0.03
N ASP A 321 12.82 -5.90 0.42
CA ASP A 321 12.74 -6.50 1.75
C ASP A 321 11.36 -7.07 2.11
N VAL A 322 10.60 -7.54 1.12
CA VAL A 322 9.27 -8.15 1.34
C VAL A 322 9.35 -9.52 2.00
N VAL A 323 10.54 -10.09 2.07
CA VAL A 323 10.86 -11.34 2.76
C VAL A 323 11.98 -11.04 3.75
N GLY A 324 11.82 -11.43 5.02
CA GLY A 324 12.85 -11.25 6.05
C GLY A 324 13.02 -9.82 6.57
N LEU A 325 14.21 -9.47 7.02
CA LEU A 325 14.65 -8.26 7.70
C LEU A 325 13.97 -8.07 9.06
N VAL A 326 12.69 -7.74 9.09
CA VAL A 326 11.86 -7.58 10.30
C VAL A 326 10.39 -7.77 9.94
N GLY A 327 9.58 -8.26 10.88
CA GLY A 327 8.13 -8.40 10.68
C GLY A 327 7.45 -7.07 10.32
N GLU A 328 6.35 -7.13 9.57
CA GLU A 328 5.60 -5.96 9.14
C GLU A 328 4.16 -6.02 9.66
N TRP A 329 3.75 -4.98 10.40
CA TRP A 329 2.37 -4.84 10.83
C TRP A 329 1.41 -4.70 9.66
N THR A 330 0.25 -5.35 9.79
CA THR A 330 -0.92 -5.11 8.92
C THR A 330 -2.08 -4.54 9.74
N LEU A 331 -3.13 -4.07 9.06
CA LEU A 331 -4.33 -3.57 9.72
C LEU A 331 -5.09 -4.66 10.48
N ASP A 332 -4.97 -5.91 10.05
CA ASP A 332 -5.84 -7.01 10.43
C ASP A 332 -5.67 -7.44 11.87
N SER A 333 -6.81 -7.77 12.49
CA SER A 333 -6.90 -8.24 13.87
C SER A 333 -6.65 -9.75 13.97
N ALA A 334 -6.17 -10.21 15.13
CA ALA A 334 -6.02 -11.61 15.49
C ALA A 334 -6.51 -11.87 16.91
N VAL A 335 -6.92 -13.09 17.22
CA VAL A 335 -7.37 -13.51 18.57
C VAL A 335 -6.50 -14.62 19.10
N LYS A 336 -6.17 -14.56 20.37
CA LYS A 336 -5.57 -15.66 21.11
C LYS A 336 -6.63 -16.34 21.95
N GLN A 337 -6.95 -17.61 21.66
CA GLN A 337 -7.85 -18.44 22.46
C GLN A 337 -7.05 -19.47 23.23
N GLY A 338 -6.85 -19.25 24.54
CA GLY A 338 -5.99 -20.11 25.38
C GLY A 338 -4.56 -20.13 24.88
N SER A 339 -4.00 -21.33 24.65
CA SER A 339 -2.67 -21.52 24.02
C SER A 339 -2.72 -21.50 22.48
N ALA A 340 -3.90 -21.52 21.86
CA ALA A 340 -4.06 -21.51 20.42
C ALA A 340 -4.10 -20.08 19.89
N SER A 341 -3.35 -19.84 18.81
CA SER A 341 -3.45 -18.61 18.02
C SER A 341 -4.59 -18.77 17.02
N VAL A 342 -5.66 -18.00 17.18
CA VAL A 342 -6.74 -17.95 16.18
C VAL A 342 -6.51 -16.75 15.30
N LEU A 343 -6.03 -17.04 14.11
CA LEU A 343 -6.00 -16.06 13.02
C LEU A 343 -7.35 -16.15 12.32
N PRO A 344 -8.15 -15.05 12.29
CA PRO A 344 -9.56 -15.09 11.89
C PRO A 344 -9.84 -15.56 10.46
N ARG A 345 -8.82 -15.82 9.69
CA ARG A 345 -8.92 -16.23 8.30
C ARG A 345 -8.43 -17.65 8.04
N SER A 346 -8.48 -18.52 9.05
CA SER A 346 -8.30 -19.95 8.80
C SER A 346 -9.45 -20.46 7.92
N GLY A 347 -9.12 -21.00 6.74
CA GLY A 347 -10.13 -21.53 5.79
C GLY A 347 -10.79 -20.49 4.89
N LEU A 348 -10.16 -19.34 4.62
CA LEU A 348 -10.65 -18.38 3.65
C LEU A 348 -10.64 -18.95 2.25
N GLY A 349 -11.78 -18.78 1.59
CA GLY A 349 -11.93 -18.85 0.15
C GLY A 349 -11.59 -17.54 -0.54
N ASP A 350 -11.97 -17.47 -1.81
CA ASP A 350 -11.87 -16.27 -2.63
C ASP A 350 -12.59 -15.08 -2.00
N SER A 351 -12.05 -13.89 -2.14
CA SER A 351 -12.58 -12.70 -1.52
C SER A 351 -12.40 -11.45 -2.40
N THR A 352 -13.32 -10.50 -2.23
CA THR A 352 -13.27 -9.19 -2.89
C THR A 352 -13.16 -8.09 -1.83
N ASP A 353 -12.21 -7.18 -2.01
CA ASP A 353 -11.89 -6.06 -1.09
C ASP A 353 -11.89 -6.48 0.40
N PRO A 354 -11.09 -7.49 0.76
CA PRO A 354 -11.12 -8.06 2.10
C PRO A 354 -10.57 -7.08 3.14
N THR A 355 -11.33 -6.80 4.18
CA THR A 355 -10.96 -5.87 5.27
C THR A 355 -10.55 -6.58 6.57
N GLY A 356 -10.39 -7.90 6.57
CA GLY A 356 -10.20 -8.67 7.79
C GLY A 356 -11.51 -8.93 8.54
N ALA A 357 -11.45 -9.75 9.57
CA ALA A 357 -12.58 -10.00 10.45
C ALA A 357 -12.68 -8.92 11.54
N ASP A 358 -13.89 -8.49 11.83
CA ASP A 358 -14.16 -7.67 13.02
C ASP A 358 -14.12 -8.55 14.26
N LEU A 359 -13.10 -8.37 15.08
CA LEU A 359 -12.88 -9.09 16.32
C LEU A 359 -13.07 -8.20 17.56
N SER A 360 -13.61 -7.02 17.42
CA SER A 360 -13.86 -6.07 18.52
C SER A 360 -14.66 -6.70 19.65
N ALA A 361 -15.63 -7.56 19.33
CA ALA A 361 -16.43 -8.31 20.31
C ALA A 361 -15.61 -9.30 21.17
N TYR A 362 -14.43 -9.69 20.74
CA TYR A 362 -13.56 -10.61 21.46
C TYR A 362 -12.46 -9.92 22.28
N GLY A 363 -12.48 -8.58 22.35
CA GLY A 363 -11.47 -7.81 23.07
C GLY A 363 -10.03 -8.06 22.57
N SER A 364 -9.86 -8.22 21.27
CA SER A 364 -8.59 -8.65 20.67
C SER A 364 -7.49 -7.62 20.88
N ALA A 365 -6.48 -7.99 21.66
CA ALA A 365 -5.24 -7.23 21.82
C ALA A 365 -4.16 -7.59 20.79
N TYR A 366 -4.44 -8.46 19.84
CA TYR A 366 -3.47 -8.97 18.88
C TYR A 366 -3.73 -8.42 17.48
N ARG A 367 -2.64 -8.20 16.74
CA ARG A 367 -2.65 -7.78 15.35
C ARG A 367 -1.81 -8.72 14.51
N VAL A 368 -2.22 -8.90 13.26
CA VAL A 368 -1.47 -9.69 12.30
C VAL A 368 -0.21 -8.94 11.88
N PHE A 369 0.89 -9.65 11.78
CA PHE A 369 2.08 -9.20 11.09
C PHE A 369 2.54 -10.24 10.09
N ARG A 370 3.25 -9.78 9.07
CA ARG A 370 3.72 -10.58 7.95
C ARG A 370 5.22 -10.67 7.97
N THR A 371 5.76 -11.76 7.38
CA THR A 371 7.18 -12.12 7.41
C THR A 371 7.74 -12.24 8.83
N ALA A 372 8.96 -12.72 8.97
CA ALA A 372 9.62 -12.89 10.27
C ALA A 372 10.86 -12.02 10.38
N SER A 373 11.27 -11.77 11.62
CA SER A 373 12.55 -11.11 11.90
C SER A 373 13.74 -12.01 11.58
N ALA A 374 14.79 -11.42 11.06
CA ALA A 374 16.09 -12.06 10.87
C ALA A 374 16.81 -12.42 12.19
N ASN A 375 16.28 -12.00 13.35
CA ASN A 375 16.94 -12.02 14.65
C ASN A 375 16.76 -13.29 15.49
N TRP A 376 16.14 -14.33 14.96
CA TRP A 376 15.87 -15.50 15.80
C TRP A 376 16.89 -16.61 15.57
N GLU A 377 17.44 -17.12 16.65
CA GLU A 377 18.43 -18.21 16.69
C GLU A 377 17.96 -19.50 16.01
N ASN A 378 16.69 -19.61 15.66
CA ASN A 378 16.13 -20.70 14.87
C ASN A 378 14.85 -20.25 14.13
N PRO A 379 14.97 -19.46 13.05
CA PRO A 379 13.78 -19.06 12.32
C PRO A 379 13.20 -20.28 11.61
N SER A 380 12.00 -20.63 11.98
CA SER A 380 11.21 -21.53 11.15
C SER A 380 11.02 -20.85 9.79
N LEU A 381 11.65 -21.39 8.72
CA LEU A 381 11.68 -20.76 7.39
C LEU A 381 10.28 -20.46 6.85
N GLN A 382 9.28 -21.25 7.22
CA GLN A 382 7.89 -20.98 6.86
C GLN A 382 7.41 -19.60 7.33
N ASN A 383 8.00 -19.03 8.41
CA ASN A 383 7.61 -17.72 8.93
C ASN A 383 8.13 -16.55 8.09
N ILE A 384 9.09 -16.77 7.19
CA ILE A 384 9.62 -15.75 6.29
C ILE A 384 8.84 -15.67 4.97
N LEU A 385 8.03 -16.67 4.64
CA LEU A 385 7.30 -16.72 3.38
C LEU A 385 6.30 -15.55 3.23
N PRO A 386 6.02 -15.11 2.00
CA PRO A 386 4.99 -14.10 1.75
C PRO A 386 3.61 -14.46 2.30
N CYS A 387 3.24 -15.74 2.30
CA CYS A 387 1.98 -16.23 2.85
C CYS A 387 1.95 -16.28 4.39
N SER A 388 3.09 -16.11 5.07
CA SER A 388 3.18 -16.25 6.52
C SER A 388 2.33 -15.21 7.25
N ARG A 389 1.51 -15.70 8.16
CA ARG A 389 0.66 -14.90 9.03
C ARG A 389 1.01 -15.22 10.48
N GLN A 390 1.39 -14.21 11.21
CA GLN A 390 1.73 -14.30 12.62
C GLN A 390 0.96 -13.22 13.38
N MET A 391 0.99 -13.27 14.71
CA MET A 391 0.33 -12.27 15.52
C MET A 391 1.18 -11.82 16.70
N LYS A 392 1.05 -10.56 17.04
CA LYS A 392 1.67 -9.94 18.21
C LYS A 392 0.65 -9.06 18.93
N ASN A 393 0.92 -8.81 20.21
CA ASN A 393 0.18 -7.82 20.97
C ASN A 393 0.37 -6.43 20.32
N HIS A 394 -0.70 -5.64 20.24
CA HIS A 394 -0.68 -4.31 19.63
C HIS A 394 0.34 -3.35 20.28
N SER A 395 0.70 -3.58 21.52
CA SER A 395 1.67 -2.78 22.28
C SER A 395 3.13 -3.23 22.14
N ASP A 396 3.43 -4.31 21.38
CA ASP A 396 4.81 -4.79 21.17
C ASP A 396 5.61 -3.80 20.31
N GLU A 397 6.68 -3.22 20.88
CA GLU A 397 7.50 -2.18 20.24
C GLU A 397 8.76 -2.72 19.56
N TYR A 398 9.08 -4.00 19.73
CA TYR A 398 10.42 -4.52 19.40
C TYR A 398 10.45 -5.45 18.20
N SER A 399 9.30 -5.90 17.71
CA SER A 399 9.26 -7.02 16.78
C SER A 399 8.98 -6.63 15.33
N CYS A 400 8.27 -5.53 15.08
CA CYS A 400 7.78 -5.20 13.75
C CYS A 400 8.05 -3.75 13.37
N ALA A 401 8.32 -3.53 12.08
CA ALA A 401 8.33 -2.23 11.44
C ALA A 401 7.10 -2.10 10.51
N PRO A 402 6.61 -0.91 10.21
CA PRO A 402 5.55 -0.76 9.22
C PRO A 402 6.09 -0.73 7.79
N ARG A 403 5.26 -1.23 6.86
CA ARG A 403 5.23 -0.82 5.45
C ARG A 403 3.88 -0.16 5.23
N PHE A 404 3.88 1.11 4.91
CA PHE A 404 2.64 1.86 4.76
C PHE A 404 2.00 1.62 3.39
N CYS A 405 0.67 1.76 3.37
CA CYS A 405 -0.15 1.80 2.15
C CYS A 405 -0.82 3.18 2.01
N ILE A 406 -1.20 3.53 0.78
CA ILE A 406 -2.16 4.58 0.49
C ILE A 406 -3.39 3.91 -0.08
N HIS A 407 -4.50 4.02 0.63
CA HIS A 407 -5.77 3.42 0.23
C HIS A 407 -6.54 4.40 -0.66
N LEU A 408 -6.90 3.96 -1.86
CA LEU A 408 -7.71 4.73 -2.80
C LEU A 408 -9.17 4.31 -2.60
N LYS A 409 -9.92 5.10 -1.84
CA LYS A 409 -11.35 4.84 -1.71
C LYS A 409 -12.08 5.30 -2.97
N PRO A 410 -13.09 4.53 -3.43
CA PRO A 410 -14.12 5.10 -4.28
C PRO A 410 -14.72 6.31 -3.54
N LEU A 411 -14.96 7.40 -4.25
CA LEU A 411 -15.68 8.55 -3.70
C LEU A 411 -17.07 8.06 -3.26
N VAL A 412 -17.22 7.81 -1.96
CA VAL A 412 -18.56 7.62 -1.38
C VAL A 412 -19.24 8.96 -1.53
N LYS A 413 -20.33 9.03 -2.31
CA LYS A 413 -21.19 10.21 -2.35
C LYS A 413 -21.66 10.47 -0.91
N GLU A 414 -21.13 11.54 -0.28
CA GLU A 414 -21.73 12.03 0.95
C GLU A 414 -23.18 12.44 0.61
N GLY A 415 -24.16 11.59 0.96
CA GLY A 415 -25.57 11.93 0.76
C GLY A 415 -26.46 10.82 0.19
N GLY A 416 -26.06 9.55 0.29
CA GLY A 416 -26.97 8.43 0.05
C GLY A 416 -27.31 7.76 1.38
N GLN A 417 -28.40 8.14 2.03
CA GLN A 417 -29.09 7.20 2.92
C GLN A 417 -29.71 6.08 2.08
N PRO A 418 -29.79 4.83 2.65
CA PRO A 418 -30.28 3.65 1.93
C PRO A 418 -31.70 3.79 1.45
#